data_75b86f755ce71d3524f2e21289e6d19f
#
_entry.id   75b86f755ce71d3524f2e21289e6d19f
#
_cell.length_a   1.000
_cell.length_b   1.000
_cell.length_c   1.000
_cell.angle_alpha   90.00
_cell.angle_beta   90.00
_cell.angle_gamma   90.00
#
_symmetry.space_group_name_H-M   'P 1'
#
loop_
_entity.id
_entity.type
_entity.pdbx_description
1 polymer ?
#
loop_
_entity_poly.entity_id
_entity_poly.type
_entity_poly.pdbx_seq_one_letter_code
_entity_poly.pdbx_strand_id
1 'polypeptide(L)'
;MRSRRRKRRSFGPLLAVVFLLLLIAGAAAGFVIGRRYMPGKEMADKAELFHIKGSQVAILLNNELQEEKGIYEDGQVYLPISWVNEYVNERFYWDETEKLLVYALPEEIVYADESDMGEQGPLLKVKEGKAYLSLGLIMNYSDIRQQSFDTSQIKRVFIDTVWGTVKTAQVRKKSILRVKGGIKSDIITELSEKSTVQVLESMDKWSKVRTEDGYIGYVQNRRLEKEQELSLIHI
;
A
#
# COMPACT_ATOMS: atom_id res chain seq x y z
N MET A 1 -27.29 8.92 -89.39
CA MET A 1 -27.28 7.99 -88.25
C MET A 1 -26.38 8.59 -87.14
N ARG A 2 -26.91 9.13 -86.04
CA ARG A 2 -26.13 9.67 -84.92
C ARG A 2 -26.06 8.61 -83.81
N SER A 3 -24.88 8.04 -83.61
CA SER A 3 -24.58 7.10 -82.54
C SER A 3 -24.56 7.83 -81.20
N ARG A 4 -25.51 7.53 -80.29
CA ARG A 4 -25.51 7.97 -78.90
C ARG A 4 -24.53 7.17 -78.10
N ARG A 5 -23.29 7.68 -77.84
CA ARG A 5 -22.32 7.13 -76.85
C ARG A 5 -22.95 7.25 -75.44
N ARG A 6 -23.37 6.12 -74.88
CA ARG A 6 -23.74 6.01 -73.44
C ARG A 6 -22.46 6.27 -72.61
N LYS A 7 -22.43 7.41 -71.90
CA LYS A 7 -21.41 7.66 -70.88
C LYS A 7 -21.55 6.59 -69.80
N ARG A 8 -20.64 5.61 -69.74
CA ARG A 8 -20.50 4.70 -68.58
C ARG A 8 -20.15 5.59 -67.39
N ARG A 9 -21.07 5.75 -66.42
CA ARG A 9 -20.75 6.34 -65.13
C ARG A 9 -19.75 5.43 -64.42
N SER A 10 -18.53 5.92 -64.28
CA SER A 10 -17.47 5.25 -63.48
C SER A 10 -17.86 5.30 -62.02
N PHE A 11 -18.21 4.14 -61.44
CA PHE A 11 -18.42 3.99 -59.98
C PHE A 11 -17.15 3.96 -59.18
N GLY A 12 -15.98 3.99 -59.84
CA GLY A 12 -14.65 3.91 -59.20
C GLY A 12 -14.46 4.96 -58.09
N PRO A 13 -14.68 6.29 -58.38
CA PRO A 13 -14.47 7.30 -57.33
C PRO A 13 -15.42 7.15 -56.14
N LEU A 14 -16.66 6.74 -56.36
CA LEU A 14 -17.62 6.47 -55.27
C LEU A 14 -17.16 5.34 -54.38
N LEU A 15 -16.70 4.23 -54.95
CA LEU A 15 -16.17 3.05 -54.25
C LEU A 15 -14.90 3.45 -53.43
N ALA A 16 -14.03 4.29 -54.01
CA ALA A 16 -12.85 4.77 -53.31
C ALA A 16 -13.20 5.62 -52.08
N VAL A 17 -14.20 6.50 -52.19
CA VAL A 17 -14.68 7.28 -51.05
C VAL A 17 -15.31 6.43 -49.97
N VAL A 18 -16.14 5.43 -50.33
CA VAL A 18 -16.72 4.48 -49.37
C VAL A 18 -15.64 3.66 -48.66
N PHE A 19 -14.64 3.17 -49.41
CA PHE A 19 -13.53 2.43 -48.82
C PHE A 19 -12.72 3.30 -47.84
N LEU A 20 -12.44 4.57 -48.20
CA LEU A 20 -11.75 5.51 -47.31
C LEU A 20 -12.54 5.78 -46.03
N LEU A 21 -13.85 5.96 -46.11
CA LEU A 21 -14.72 6.13 -44.95
C LEU A 21 -14.74 4.90 -44.03
N LEU A 22 -14.73 3.70 -44.62
CA LEU A 22 -14.64 2.46 -43.84
C LEU A 22 -13.28 2.32 -43.12
N LEU A 23 -12.18 2.71 -43.78
CA LEU A 23 -10.86 2.73 -43.13
C LEU A 23 -10.80 3.71 -41.96
N ILE A 24 -11.34 4.93 -42.14
CA ILE A 24 -11.41 5.94 -41.06
C ILE A 24 -12.28 5.42 -39.90
N ALA A 25 -13.44 4.88 -40.20
CA ALA A 25 -14.32 4.29 -39.18
C ALA A 25 -13.68 3.11 -38.45
N GLY A 26 -12.99 2.24 -39.17
CA GLY A 26 -12.22 1.12 -38.61
C GLY A 26 -11.06 1.58 -37.74
N ALA A 27 -10.32 2.60 -38.17
CA ALA A 27 -9.23 3.19 -37.39
C ALA A 27 -9.76 3.88 -36.11
N ALA A 28 -10.86 4.63 -36.21
CA ALA A 28 -11.51 5.27 -35.07
C ALA A 28 -12.05 4.24 -34.06
N ALA A 29 -12.72 3.19 -34.54
CA ALA A 29 -13.18 2.09 -33.69
C ALA A 29 -12.00 1.36 -33.03
N GLY A 30 -10.96 1.04 -33.78
CA GLY A 30 -9.72 0.42 -33.28
C GLY A 30 -9.05 1.29 -32.23
N PHE A 31 -8.98 2.60 -32.41
CA PHE A 31 -8.43 3.56 -31.45
C PHE A 31 -9.25 3.59 -30.14
N VAL A 32 -10.59 3.66 -30.24
CA VAL A 32 -11.47 3.68 -29.06
C VAL A 32 -11.36 2.37 -28.28
N ILE A 33 -11.40 1.24 -28.98
CA ILE A 33 -11.28 -0.10 -28.38
C ILE A 33 -9.89 -0.25 -27.75
N GLY A 34 -8.82 0.08 -28.47
CA GLY A 34 -7.45 0.04 -27.96
C GLY A 34 -7.29 0.86 -26.69
N ARG A 35 -7.76 2.13 -26.70
CA ARG A 35 -7.70 3.00 -25.52
C ARG A 35 -8.50 2.44 -24.33
N ARG A 36 -9.58 1.71 -24.56
CA ARG A 36 -10.39 1.07 -23.50
C ARG A 36 -9.63 -0.08 -22.80
N TYR A 37 -8.82 -0.82 -23.52
CA TYR A 37 -8.12 -2.02 -23.04
C TYR A 37 -6.62 -1.78 -22.74
N MET A 38 -6.08 -0.58 -23.02
CA MET A 38 -4.72 -0.25 -22.63
C MET A 38 -4.59 -0.10 -21.12
N PRO A 39 -3.63 -0.78 -20.47
CA PRO A 39 -3.32 -0.59 -19.06
C PRO A 39 -2.83 0.82 -18.78
N GLY A 40 -3.22 1.39 -17.64
CA GLY A 40 -2.64 2.62 -17.10
C GLY A 40 -1.15 2.44 -16.83
N LYS A 41 -0.36 3.50 -17.06
CA LYS A 41 1.09 3.54 -16.86
C LYS A 41 1.50 4.57 -15.82
N GLU A 42 0.54 5.28 -15.24
CA GLU A 42 0.78 6.31 -14.24
C GLU A 42 1.22 5.65 -12.92
N MET A 43 2.26 6.23 -12.31
CA MET A 43 2.76 5.81 -11.00
C MET A 43 1.98 6.55 -9.92
N ALA A 44 1.57 5.82 -8.89
CA ALA A 44 0.95 6.43 -7.72
C ALA A 44 1.96 7.30 -6.96
N ASP A 45 1.52 8.46 -6.48
CA ASP A 45 2.26 9.20 -5.47
C ASP A 45 2.19 8.43 -4.14
N LYS A 46 3.32 7.89 -3.73
CA LYS A 46 3.40 7.08 -2.52
C LYS A 46 3.20 7.90 -1.25
N ALA A 47 3.58 9.17 -1.23
CA ALA A 47 3.35 10.05 -0.08
C ALA A 47 1.84 10.32 0.09
N GLU A 48 1.15 10.55 -1.00
CA GLU A 48 -0.31 10.68 -1.01
C GLU A 48 -0.99 9.35 -0.62
N LEU A 49 -0.50 8.21 -1.13
CA LEU A 49 -1.04 6.88 -0.82
C LEU A 49 -1.01 6.57 0.68
N PHE A 50 0.04 6.98 1.39
CA PHE A 50 0.21 6.77 2.83
C PHE A 50 -0.20 7.98 3.67
N HIS A 51 -0.69 9.05 3.05
CA HIS A 51 -1.11 10.31 3.72
C HIS A 51 -0.04 10.88 4.64
N ILE A 52 1.23 10.89 4.22
CA ILE A 52 2.35 11.37 5.03
C ILE A 52 3.02 12.61 4.44
N LYS A 53 3.62 13.40 5.33
CA LYS A 53 4.41 14.61 5.00
C LYS A 53 5.70 14.63 5.78
N GLY A 54 6.79 15.01 5.13
CA GLY A 54 8.09 15.18 5.79
C GLY A 54 8.58 13.91 6.47
N SER A 55 8.91 14.00 7.77
CA SER A 55 9.43 12.89 8.59
C SER A 55 8.36 12.00 9.22
N GLN A 56 7.09 12.17 8.84
CA GLN A 56 6.01 11.33 9.33
C GLN A 56 6.20 9.88 8.92
N VAL A 57 5.72 8.98 9.78
CA VAL A 57 5.68 7.54 9.56
C VAL A 57 4.23 7.11 9.44
N ALA A 58 3.86 6.45 8.35
CA ALA A 58 2.54 5.86 8.21
C ALA A 58 2.41 4.65 9.13
N ILE A 59 1.32 4.57 9.88
CA ILE A 59 0.99 3.44 10.74
C ILE A 59 -0.03 2.58 10.03
N LEU A 60 0.23 1.27 9.94
CA LEU A 60 -0.70 0.28 9.41
C LEU A 60 -1.00 -0.74 10.50
N LEU A 61 -2.20 -0.71 11.03
CA LEU A 61 -2.69 -1.66 12.01
C LEU A 61 -3.42 -2.81 11.31
N ASN A 62 -2.94 -4.04 11.44
CA ASN A 62 -3.53 -5.22 10.81
C ASN A 62 -3.79 -5.03 9.30
N ASN A 63 -2.84 -4.37 8.62
CA ASN A 63 -2.88 -3.99 7.19
C ASN A 63 -3.83 -2.82 6.84
N GLU A 64 -4.37 -2.11 7.80
CA GLU A 64 -5.22 -0.92 7.58
C GLU A 64 -4.48 0.36 7.94
N LEU A 65 -4.43 1.30 6.98
CA LEU A 65 -3.77 2.60 7.17
C LEU A 65 -4.52 3.43 8.21
N GLN A 66 -3.77 3.91 9.21
CA GLN A 66 -4.30 4.73 10.30
C GLN A 66 -4.25 6.22 9.95
N GLU A 67 -5.15 7.01 10.53
CA GLU A 67 -5.16 8.47 10.38
C GLU A 67 -3.99 9.10 11.11
N GLU A 68 -3.69 8.66 12.33
CA GLU A 68 -2.52 9.07 13.12
C GLU A 68 -1.23 8.66 12.43
N LYS A 69 -0.19 9.45 12.68
CA LYS A 69 1.13 9.23 12.12
C LYS A 69 2.16 9.15 13.23
N GLY A 70 3.09 8.22 13.07
CA GLY A 70 4.30 8.19 13.86
C GLY A 70 5.31 9.26 13.39
N ILE A 71 6.40 9.34 14.10
CA ILE A 71 7.58 10.16 13.74
C ILE A 71 8.81 9.27 13.64
N TYR A 72 9.78 9.71 12.84
CA TYR A 72 11.07 9.06 12.73
C TYR A 72 12.14 10.06 13.14
N GLU A 73 12.78 9.79 14.26
CA GLU A 73 13.85 10.62 14.82
C GLU A 73 14.93 9.72 15.43
N ASP A 74 16.17 10.16 15.44
CA ASP A 74 17.33 9.46 16.03
C ASP A 74 17.48 8.00 15.60
N GLY A 75 17.09 7.68 14.37
CA GLY A 75 17.17 6.33 13.83
C GLY A 75 16.03 5.39 14.25
N GLN A 76 15.00 5.89 14.93
CA GLN A 76 13.91 5.10 15.46
C GLN A 76 12.53 5.61 15.02
N VAL A 77 11.56 4.70 15.06
CA VAL A 77 10.13 5.01 14.90
C VAL A 77 9.52 5.21 16.28
N TYR A 78 8.75 6.28 16.42
CA TYR A 78 7.97 6.58 17.61
C TYR A 78 6.48 6.71 17.22
N LEU A 79 5.60 6.17 18.06
CA LEU A 79 4.15 6.16 17.85
C LEU A 79 3.45 7.02 18.90
N PRO A 80 2.36 7.75 18.53
CA PRO A 80 1.62 8.57 19.48
C PRO A 80 1.08 7.71 20.64
N ILE A 81 1.28 8.14 21.89
CA ILE A 81 0.78 7.40 23.06
C ILE A 81 -0.73 7.20 23.02
N SER A 82 -1.49 8.18 22.53
CA SER A 82 -2.94 8.08 22.39
C SER A 82 -3.34 6.92 21.49
N TRP A 83 -2.65 6.78 20.34
CA TRP A 83 -2.87 5.68 19.41
C TRP A 83 -2.46 4.33 20.02
N VAL A 84 -1.30 4.29 20.72
CA VAL A 84 -0.84 3.06 21.38
C VAL A 84 -1.84 2.59 22.43
N ASN A 85 -2.38 3.51 23.23
CA ASN A 85 -3.38 3.20 24.25
C ASN A 85 -4.71 2.69 23.66
N GLU A 86 -5.12 3.24 22.52
CA GLU A 86 -6.38 2.86 21.89
C GLU A 86 -6.31 1.48 21.21
N TYR A 87 -5.18 1.18 20.55
CA TYR A 87 -5.10 0.04 19.62
C TYR A 87 -4.15 -1.07 20.03
N VAL A 88 -3.22 -0.82 20.95
CA VAL A 88 -2.16 -1.76 21.28
C VAL A 88 -2.14 -2.14 22.75
N ASN A 89 -2.03 -1.16 23.64
CA ASN A 89 -1.87 -1.39 25.08
C ASN A 89 -2.29 -0.15 25.88
N GLU A 90 -3.41 -0.22 26.58
CA GLU A 90 -4.02 0.87 27.34
C GLU A 90 -3.30 1.23 28.66
N ARG A 91 -2.20 0.55 28.99
CA ARG A 91 -1.50 0.73 30.27
C ARG A 91 -0.49 1.86 30.27
N PHE A 92 -0.23 2.50 29.16
CA PHE A 92 0.66 3.63 29.06
C PHE A 92 -0.10 4.91 29.43
N TYR A 93 0.31 5.58 30.49
CA TYR A 93 -0.25 6.85 30.90
C TYR A 93 0.81 7.96 30.75
N TRP A 94 0.42 9.07 30.16
CA TRP A 94 1.27 10.26 30.01
C TRP A 94 0.75 11.38 30.88
N ASP A 95 1.58 11.83 31.83
CA ASP A 95 1.33 13.04 32.62
C ASP A 95 1.88 14.26 31.90
N GLU A 96 0.98 15.08 31.33
CA GLU A 96 1.38 16.29 30.60
C GLU A 96 2.01 17.35 31.49
N THR A 97 1.69 17.37 32.80
CA THR A 97 2.18 18.36 33.76
C THR A 97 3.60 18.03 34.17
N GLU A 98 3.81 16.81 34.61
CA GLU A 98 5.13 16.32 35.07
C GLU A 98 6.05 15.90 33.91
N LYS A 99 5.51 15.81 32.69
CA LYS A 99 6.22 15.27 31.51
C LYS A 99 6.75 13.85 31.74
N LEU A 100 5.93 13.04 32.38
CA LEU A 100 6.29 11.72 32.85
C LEU A 100 5.41 10.66 32.21
N LEU A 101 6.03 9.64 31.63
CA LEU A 101 5.38 8.41 31.25
C LEU A 101 5.26 7.51 32.47
N VAL A 102 4.08 6.96 32.70
CA VAL A 102 3.80 5.97 33.73
C VAL A 102 3.29 4.71 33.04
N TYR A 103 3.91 3.59 33.31
CA TYR A 103 3.46 2.28 32.85
C TYR A 103 3.18 1.38 34.05
N ALA A 104 1.92 0.99 34.22
CA ALA A 104 1.47 0.18 35.35
C ALA A 104 1.57 -1.31 35.03
N LEU A 105 2.47 -2.00 35.71
CA LEU A 105 2.53 -3.46 35.77
C LEU A 105 1.82 -3.99 37.03
N PRO A 106 1.45 -5.28 37.09
CA PRO A 106 0.76 -5.84 38.26
C PRO A 106 1.54 -5.72 39.58
N GLU A 107 2.86 -5.78 39.52
CA GLU A 107 3.75 -5.78 40.70
C GLU A 107 4.62 -4.55 40.82
N GLU A 108 4.72 -3.73 39.77
CA GLU A 108 5.55 -2.53 39.77
C GLU A 108 4.97 -1.43 38.88
N ILE A 109 5.40 -0.19 39.09
CA ILE A 109 5.12 0.96 38.23
C ILE A 109 6.45 1.43 37.64
N VAL A 110 6.51 1.47 36.31
CA VAL A 110 7.67 1.98 35.57
C VAL A 110 7.42 3.42 35.20
N TYR A 111 8.40 4.29 35.46
CA TYR A 111 8.40 5.69 35.08
C TYR A 111 9.46 5.93 34.03
N ALA A 112 9.18 6.81 33.08
CA ALA A 112 10.17 7.27 32.11
C ALA A 112 9.88 8.70 31.66
N ASP A 113 10.95 9.45 31.39
CA ASP A 113 10.89 10.77 30.79
C ASP A 113 11.74 10.85 29.49
N GLU A 114 11.85 12.03 28.88
CA GLU A 114 12.61 12.21 27.63
C GLU A 114 14.12 11.96 27.77
N SER A 115 14.67 11.92 28.99
CA SER A 115 16.09 11.63 29.25
C SER A 115 16.37 10.13 29.34
N ASP A 116 15.34 9.31 29.52
CA ASP A 116 15.50 7.87 29.65
C ASP A 116 15.81 7.19 28.33
N MET A 117 16.83 6.35 28.36
CA MET A 117 17.38 5.69 27.18
C MET A 117 17.09 4.20 27.22
N GLY A 118 16.55 3.66 26.12
CA GLY A 118 16.51 2.23 25.88
C GLY A 118 17.74 1.75 25.11
N GLU A 119 17.71 0.51 24.65
CA GLU A 119 18.83 -0.10 23.90
C GLU A 119 19.13 0.61 22.57
N GLN A 120 18.11 1.19 21.93
CA GLN A 120 18.22 1.80 20.61
C GLN A 120 18.18 3.34 20.63
N GLY A 121 18.05 3.97 21.81
CA GLY A 121 17.95 5.42 21.99
C GLY A 121 16.85 5.84 22.95
N PRO A 122 16.37 7.10 22.91
CA PRO A 122 15.34 7.60 23.82
C PRO A 122 14.08 6.74 23.84
N LEU A 123 13.53 6.49 25.03
CA LEU A 123 12.30 5.70 25.20
C LEU A 123 11.07 6.44 24.70
N LEU A 124 11.07 7.76 24.83
CA LEU A 124 9.97 8.61 24.40
C LEU A 124 10.46 9.96 23.84
N LYS A 125 9.59 10.63 23.11
CA LYS A 125 9.78 11.99 22.58
C LYS A 125 8.52 12.81 22.80
N VAL A 126 8.67 14.08 23.11
CA VAL A 126 7.57 15.03 23.14
C VAL A 126 7.71 16.01 21.99
N LYS A 127 6.70 16.09 21.15
CA LYS A 127 6.68 16.97 19.98
C LYS A 127 5.32 17.66 19.86
N GLU A 128 5.33 18.97 19.76
CA GLU A 128 4.10 19.78 19.65
C GLU A 128 3.06 19.45 20.75
N GLY A 129 3.54 19.18 21.98
CA GLY A 129 2.69 18.83 23.13
C GLY A 129 2.19 17.39 23.14
N LYS A 130 2.54 16.55 22.18
CA LYS A 130 2.17 15.14 22.12
C LYS A 130 3.34 14.25 22.50
N ALA A 131 3.09 13.24 23.31
CA ALA A 131 4.07 12.21 23.63
C ALA A 131 4.03 11.07 22.62
N TYR A 132 5.22 10.61 22.25
CA TYR A 132 5.43 9.51 21.32
C TYR A 132 6.34 8.47 21.99
N LEU A 133 5.93 7.22 21.98
CA LEU A 133 6.70 6.10 22.53
C LEU A 133 7.54 5.44 21.45
N SER A 134 8.79 5.08 21.79
CA SER A 134 9.63 4.32 20.89
C SER A 134 9.00 2.95 20.60
N LEU A 135 9.15 2.48 19.38
CA LEU A 135 8.62 1.17 18.99
C LEU A 135 9.23 0.04 19.85
N GLY A 136 10.51 0.16 20.24
CA GLY A 136 11.17 -0.77 21.14
C GLY A 136 10.48 -0.85 22.51
N LEU A 137 10.13 0.30 23.12
CA LEU A 137 9.39 0.32 24.38
C LEU A 137 8.03 -0.35 24.25
N ILE A 138 7.30 -0.04 23.19
CA ILE A 138 5.98 -0.65 22.93
C ILE A 138 6.10 -2.16 22.84
N MET A 139 7.08 -2.68 22.11
CA MET A 139 7.31 -4.12 21.92
C MET A 139 7.67 -4.84 23.22
N ASN A 140 8.39 -4.19 24.14
CA ASN A 140 8.76 -4.79 25.42
C ASN A 140 7.56 -5.06 26.32
N TYR A 141 6.46 -4.33 26.14
CA TYR A 141 5.27 -4.39 27.00
C TYR A 141 3.99 -4.78 26.25
N SER A 142 4.08 -5.13 24.98
CA SER A 142 2.91 -5.45 24.16
C SER A 142 3.18 -6.66 23.28
N ASP A 143 2.20 -7.55 23.21
CA ASP A 143 2.24 -8.71 22.33
C ASP A 143 1.83 -8.32 20.92
N ILE A 144 2.79 -7.76 20.19
CA ILE A 144 2.62 -7.31 18.82
C ILE A 144 3.71 -7.85 17.92
N ARG A 145 3.39 -8.04 16.65
CA ARG A 145 4.38 -8.20 15.59
C ARG A 145 4.50 -6.89 14.82
N GLN A 146 5.73 -6.47 14.58
CA GLN A 146 5.99 -5.26 13.81
C GLN A 146 6.90 -5.53 12.62
N GLN A 147 6.75 -4.69 11.59
CA GLN A 147 7.67 -4.60 10.47
C GLN A 147 7.82 -3.13 10.07
N SER A 148 9.03 -2.60 10.19
CA SER A 148 9.35 -1.21 9.87
C SER A 148 10.03 -1.08 8.53
N PHE A 149 9.70 -0.02 7.80
CA PHE A 149 10.32 0.40 6.55
C PHE A 149 10.82 1.85 6.69
N ASP A 150 11.70 2.06 7.66
CA ASP A 150 12.23 3.36 8.09
C ASP A 150 13.34 3.89 7.17
N THR A 151 14.08 3.01 6.51
CA THR A 151 15.13 3.36 5.53
C THR A 151 14.58 3.76 4.16
N SER A 152 13.29 3.51 3.89
CA SER A 152 12.64 3.89 2.65
C SER A 152 12.33 5.40 2.60
N GLN A 153 12.21 5.97 1.39
CA GLN A 153 11.77 7.36 1.21
C GLN A 153 10.42 7.62 1.87
N ILE A 154 9.53 6.65 1.81
CA ILE A 154 8.21 6.67 2.44
C ILE A 154 8.26 5.76 3.66
N LYS A 155 8.41 6.38 4.84
CA LYS A 155 8.51 5.65 6.10
C LYS A 155 7.17 5.10 6.53
N ARG A 156 7.15 3.85 6.94
CA ARG A 156 5.93 3.17 7.40
C ARG A 156 6.24 2.04 8.35
N VAL A 157 5.32 1.78 9.25
CA VAL A 157 5.36 0.67 10.19
C VAL A 157 4.07 -0.11 10.14
N PHE A 158 4.18 -1.41 10.07
CA PHE A 158 3.06 -2.35 10.24
C PHE A 158 3.06 -2.86 11.66
N ILE A 159 1.92 -2.82 12.29
CA ILE A 159 1.65 -3.37 13.61
C ILE A 159 0.54 -4.40 13.45
N ASP A 160 0.86 -5.65 13.73
CA ASP A 160 -0.12 -6.73 13.71
C ASP A 160 -0.38 -7.16 15.17
N THR A 161 -1.63 -7.00 15.62
CA THR A 161 -2.12 -7.39 16.96
C THR A 161 -2.96 -8.67 16.91
N VAL A 162 -3.26 -9.16 15.70
CA VAL A 162 -4.04 -10.38 15.48
C VAL A 162 -3.09 -11.49 15.02
N TRP A 163 -3.13 -12.60 15.76
CA TRP A 163 -2.37 -13.80 15.46
C TRP A 163 -3.23 -14.82 14.72
N GLY A 164 -2.62 -15.61 13.87
CA GLY A 164 -3.34 -16.65 13.13
C GLY A 164 -2.65 -17.09 11.86
N THR A 165 -3.41 -17.72 11.00
CA THR A 165 -2.94 -18.19 9.70
C THR A 165 -2.99 -17.06 8.68
N VAL A 166 -1.91 -16.83 7.99
CA VAL A 166 -1.85 -15.91 6.84
C VAL A 166 -1.82 -16.69 5.54
N LYS A 167 -2.48 -16.15 4.53
CA LYS A 167 -2.41 -16.69 3.19
C LYS A 167 -1.30 -16.01 2.42
N THR A 168 -0.49 -16.79 1.73
CA THR A 168 0.57 -16.29 0.86
C THR A 168 0.45 -16.87 -0.54
N ALA A 169 1.00 -16.19 -1.52
CA ALA A 169 1.10 -16.68 -2.89
C ALA A 169 2.41 -16.19 -3.53
N GLN A 170 2.98 -17.00 -4.41
CA GLN A 170 4.11 -16.56 -5.22
C GLN A 170 3.63 -15.88 -6.51
N VAL A 171 4.38 -14.87 -6.93
CA VAL A 171 4.17 -14.19 -8.21
C VAL A 171 4.68 -15.07 -9.34
N ARG A 172 3.80 -15.56 -10.18
CA ARG A 172 4.09 -16.50 -11.29
C ARG A 172 4.93 -15.88 -12.40
N LYS A 173 4.72 -14.60 -12.68
CA LYS A 173 5.42 -13.83 -13.71
C LYS A 173 5.49 -12.38 -13.28
N LYS A 174 6.55 -11.67 -13.68
CA LYS A 174 6.66 -10.22 -13.45
C LYS A 174 5.31 -9.53 -13.67
N SER A 175 4.86 -8.78 -12.69
CA SER A 175 3.55 -8.17 -12.63
C SER A 175 3.61 -6.77 -12.04
N ILE A 176 2.46 -6.13 -11.92
CA ILE A 176 2.31 -4.76 -11.42
C ILE A 176 1.33 -4.79 -10.25
N LEU A 177 1.74 -4.21 -9.13
CA LEU A 177 0.89 -3.89 -8.01
C LEU A 177 0.20 -2.54 -8.26
N ARG A 178 -1.12 -2.49 -8.13
CA ARG A 178 -1.93 -1.31 -8.42
C ARG A 178 -2.70 -0.83 -7.20
N VAL A 179 -3.02 0.45 -7.18
CA VAL A 179 -3.79 1.07 -6.07
C VAL A 179 -5.20 0.48 -5.96
N LYS A 180 -5.83 0.12 -7.08
CA LYS A 180 -7.17 -0.50 -7.14
C LYS A 180 -7.18 -1.70 -8.08
N GLY A 181 -8.16 -2.58 -7.91
CA GLY A 181 -8.39 -3.76 -8.76
C GLY A 181 -8.86 -3.41 -10.17
N GLY A 182 -7.98 -2.84 -10.99
CA GLY A 182 -8.28 -2.44 -12.36
C GLY A 182 -7.03 -2.15 -13.18
N ILE A 183 -7.04 -2.51 -14.47
CA ILE A 183 -5.88 -2.31 -15.37
C ILE A 183 -5.51 -0.85 -15.61
N LYS A 184 -6.41 0.09 -15.33
CA LYS A 184 -6.18 1.55 -15.49
C LYS A 184 -5.82 2.25 -14.21
N SER A 185 -5.87 1.55 -13.07
CA SER A 185 -5.44 2.11 -11.79
C SER A 185 -3.94 2.36 -11.77
N ASP A 186 -3.52 3.35 -11.00
CA ASP A 186 -2.12 3.74 -10.86
C ASP A 186 -1.27 2.60 -10.31
N ILE A 187 -0.02 2.65 -10.65
CA ILE A 187 0.98 1.64 -10.33
C ILE A 187 1.65 2.03 -9.02
N ILE A 188 1.66 1.14 -8.03
CA ILE A 188 2.41 1.31 -6.78
C ILE A 188 3.86 0.87 -6.98
N THR A 189 4.04 -0.37 -7.46
CA THR A 189 5.36 -0.98 -7.68
C THR A 189 5.26 -2.14 -8.67
N GLU A 190 6.41 -2.61 -9.13
CA GLU A 190 6.53 -3.86 -9.87
C GLU A 190 6.73 -5.04 -8.92
N LEU A 191 6.16 -6.17 -9.25
CA LEU A 191 6.34 -7.45 -8.55
C LEU A 191 7.26 -8.34 -9.38
N SER A 192 8.35 -8.78 -8.76
CA SER A 192 9.27 -9.72 -9.40
C SER A 192 8.65 -11.12 -9.49
N GLU A 193 9.04 -11.87 -10.51
CA GLU A 193 8.71 -13.30 -10.60
C GLU A 193 9.28 -14.04 -9.38
N LYS A 194 8.52 -14.98 -8.83
CA LYS A 194 8.82 -15.77 -7.62
C LYS A 194 8.87 -14.99 -6.31
N SER A 195 8.65 -13.66 -6.30
CA SER A 195 8.47 -12.95 -5.04
C SER A 195 7.21 -13.44 -4.33
N THR A 196 7.24 -13.47 -3.00
CA THR A 196 6.09 -13.86 -2.17
C THR A 196 5.28 -12.64 -1.80
N VAL A 197 3.96 -12.79 -1.79
CA VAL A 197 3.03 -11.77 -1.29
C VAL A 197 2.09 -12.39 -0.28
N GLN A 198 1.72 -11.64 0.74
CA GLN A 198 0.63 -12.01 1.64
C GLN A 198 -0.69 -11.64 0.98
N VAL A 199 -1.61 -12.60 0.87
CA VAL A 199 -2.94 -12.38 0.30
C VAL A 199 -3.88 -11.94 1.42
N LEU A 200 -4.35 -10.70 1.34
CA LEU A 200 -5.26 -10.10 2.32
C LEU A 200 -6.73 -10.38 1.98
N GLU A 201 -7.05 -10.31 0.69
CA GLU A 201 -8.41 -10.53 0.18
C GLU A 201 -8.33 -11.08 -1.25
N SER A 202 -9.12 -12.11 -1.54
CA SER A 202 -9.24 -12.71 -2.87
C SER A 202 -10.59 -12.36 -3.48
N MET A 203 -10.59 -11.71 -4.66
CA MET A 203 -11.76 -11.35 -5.46
C MET A 203 -11.74 -12.11 -6.78
N ASP A 204 -12.77 -11.95 -7.62
CA ASP A 204 -12.93 -12.67 -8.89
C ASP A 204 -11.69 -12.59 -9.82
N LYS A 205 -11.15 -11.41 -10.06
CA LYS A 205 -10.04 -11.20 -11.03
C LYS A 205 -8.78 -10.60 -10.42
N TRP A 206 -8.86 -10.09 -9.21
CA TRP A 206 -7.82 -9.37 -8.50
C TRP A 206 -7.72 -9.86 -7.06
N SER A 207 -6.54 -9.88 -6.50
CA SER A 207 -6.32 -10.06 -5.06
C SER A 207 -5.68 -8.81 -4.47
N LYS A 208 -6.15 -8.40 -3.29
CA LYS A 208 -5.48 -7.41 -2.45
C LYS A 208 -4.35 -8.11 -1.73
N VAL A 209 -3.15 -7.60 -1.87
CA VAL A 209 -1.95 -8.23 -1.30
C VAL A 209 -1.07 -7.22 -0.59
N ARG A 210 -0.29 -7.70 0.38
CA ARG A 210 0.84 -7.01 1.00
C ARG A 210 2.13 -7.61 0.47
N THR A 211 3.04 -6.79 0.01
CA THR A 211 4.35 -7.19 -0.51
C THR A 211 5.40 -7.22 0.59
N GLU A 212 6.52 -7.91 0.36
CA GLU A 212 7.65 -7.97 1.30
C GLU A 212 8.26 -6.59 1.58
N ASP A 213 8.23 -5.68 0.60
CA ASP A 213 8.67 -4.29 0.74
C ASP A 213 7.60 -3.36 1.32
N GLY A 214 6.52 -3.91 1.88
CA GLY A 214 5.51 -3.19 2.66
C GLY A 214 4.62 -2.26 1.83
N TYR A 215 4.16 -2.71 0.67
CA TYR A 215 3.09 -2.05 -0.07
C TYR A 215 1.84 -2.92 -0.08
N ILE A 216 0.68 -2.27 0.08
CA ILE A 216 -0.62 -2.92 -0.07
C ILE A 216 -1.27 -2.43 -1.34
N GLY A 217 -1.75 -3.36 -2.15
CA GLY A 217 -2.40 -3.05 -3.41
C GLY A 217 -3.01 -4.28 -4.08
N TYR A 218 -3.33 -4.15 -5.35
CA TYR A 218 -4.05 -5.16 -6.10
C TYR A 218 -3.19 -5.75 -7.22
N VAL A 219 -3.20 -7.07 -7.33
CA VAL A 219 -2.57 -7.84 -8.40
C VAL A 219 -3.60 -8.77 -9.06
N GLN A 220 -3.43 -9.05 -10.34
CA GLN A 220 -4.33 -9.98 -11.05
C GLN A 220 -4.13 -11.42 -10.58
N ASN A 221 -5.22 -12.15 -10.27
CA ASN A 221 -5.16 -13.54 -9.79
C ASN A 221 -4.38 -14.46 -10.72
N ARG A 222 -4.50 -14.28 -12.04
CA ARG A 222 -3.73 -15.05 -13.04
C ARG A 222 -2.21 -14.87 -12.95
N ARG A 223 -1.72 -13.90 -12.19
CA ARG A 223 -0.31 -13.60 -11.95
C ARG A 223 0.21 -14.22 -10.67
N LEU A 224 -0.67 -14.76 -9.84
CA LEU A 224 -0.34 -15.47 -8.61
C LEU A 224 -0.39 -16.98 -8.84
N GLU A 225 0.42 -17.69 -8.10
CA GLU A 225 0.28 -19.14 -7.91
C GLU A 225 -0.84 -19.43 -6.93
N LYS A 226 -1.11 -20.72 -6.69
CA LYS A 226 -2.11 -21.14 -5.71
C LYS A 226 -1.72 -20.63 -4.32
N GLU A 227 -2.69 -20.10 -3.60
CA GLU A 227 -2.51 -19.66 -2.23
C GLU A 227 -2.07 -20.82 -1.34
N GLN A 228 -1.16 -20.50 -0.40
CA GLN A 228 -0.68 -21.39 0.64
C GLN A 228 -0.99 -20.76 2.00
N GLU A 229 -1.39 -21.55 2.96
CA GLU A 229 -1.59 -21.10 4.32
C GLU A 229 -0.29 -21.27 5.12
N LEU A 230 0.14 -20.17 5.74
CA LEU A 230 1.26 -20.13 6.68
C LEU A 230 0.72 -19.84 8.07
N SER A 231 0.94 -20.75 9.01
CA SER A 231 0.62 -20.50 10.41
C SER A 231 1.69 -19.58 11.00
N LEU A 232 1.26 -18.42 11.49
CA LEU A 232 2.11 -17.54 12.29
C LEU A 232 2.04 -18.04 13.72
N ILE A 233 3.02 -18.85 14.12
CA ILE A 233 3.17 -19.31 15.50
C ILE A 233 3.86 -18.19 16.27
N HIS A 234 3.30 -17.85 17.40
CA HIS A 234 3.95 -17.02 18.39
C HIS A 234 5.16 -17.84 18.94
N ILE A 235 6.37 -17.35 18.70
CA ILE A 235 7.61 -17.91 19.28
C ILE A 235 8.08 -16.99 20.37
#